data_c5ed516e25c3f66a615f9933a7491a21
#
_entry.id   c5ed516e25c3f66a615f9933a7491a21
#
_cell.length_a   1.000
_cell.length_b   1.000
_cell.length_c   1.000
_cell.angle_alpha   90.00
_cell.angle_beta   90.00
_cell.angle_gamma   90.00
#
_symmetry.space_group_name_H-M   'P 1'
#
loop_
_entity.id
_entity.type
_entity.pdbx_description
1 polymer ?
#
loop_
_entity_poly.entity_id
_entity_poly.type
_entity_poly.pdbx_seq_one_letter_code
_entity_poly.pdbx_strand_id
1 'polypeptide(L)'
;VFPLALFLIALPNDDFSKTWNDVSTTIKSRYYARETRKQEMDLILDRYENKAKAATSRADFETIVNAMISQFHDSHFAYLSRSDQGFYLMQGLASSKPEPMPEIGAWFGADPKGYVVKMVLDGGQAARVGLRKGDVVETIDGQSFSPIDSLRPKIGAEVTLGAVRNASMLFFKPQVESMPCLEMFLKASRDSAKIIEDHGRKIGYFHLWTQAADSFRNALSGAVYGKLGKTDGFILDLRDGFGGRPEGYADPFFRPDFWVDWTYSPKAKISQLFGYGRPLIVLINSGSRSAKEILSYAFKQSKRGLLLGRTTAGNVLGTFPQKVNDWSYLELPIVDVEVEGVRLEGKGVMPDVYIPNETDGNGNDLDMAAALDRMKRIRVYKGDPGVRTESTPKTTSEKGS
;
A
#
# COMPACT_ATOMS: atom_id res chain seq x y z
N VAL A 1 -38.67 24.94 -36.64
CA VAL A 1 -37.52 25.35 -35.82
C VAL A 1 -38.00 25.34 -34.37
N PHE A 2 -37.75 24.23 -33.66
CA PHE A 2 -37.98 24.15 -32.21
C PHE A 2 -36.72 24.61 -31.46
N PRO A 3 -36.81 25.47 -30.46
CA PRO A 3 -35.70 25.84 -29.65
C PRO A 3 -35.32 24.67 -28.72
N LEU A 4 -34.07 24.24 -28.81
CA LEU A 4 -33.46 23.32 -27.87
C LEU A 4 -33.35 24.04 -26.51
N ALA A 5 -34.27 23.73 -25.60
CA ALA A 5 -34.15 24.17 -24.22
C ALA A 5 -32.96 23.43 -23.58
N LEU A 6 -31.84 24.10 -23.41
CA LEU A 6 -30.74 23.64 -22.54
C LEU A 6 -31.28 23.62 -21.11
N PHE A 7 -31.67 22.44 -20.62
CA PHE A 7 -31.84 22.23 -19.18
C PHE A 7 -30.44 22.28 -18.54
N LEU A 8 -30.05 23.44 -18.04
CA LEU A 8 -29.05 23.56 -17.02
C LEU A 8 -29.60 22.82 -15.79
N ILE A 9 -29.20 21.57 -15.62
CA ILE A 9 -29.34 20.90 -14.33
C ILE A 9 -28.47 21.71 -13.38
N ALA A 10 -29.07 22.56 -12.55
CA ALA A 10 -28.38 23.21 -11.46
C ALA A 10 -27.79 22.10 -10.57
N LEU A 11 -26.48 21.97 -10.55
CA LEU A 11 -25.78 21.13 -9.57
C LEU A 11 -26.26 21.60 -8.17
N PRO A 12 -26.57 20.67 -7.26
CA PRO A 12 -26.96 21.08 -5.91
C PRO A 12 -25.89 22.03 -5.38
N ASN A 13 -26.31 23.19 -4.91
CA ASN A 13 -25.42 24.17 -4.28
C ASN A 13 -24.83 23.49 -3.05
N ASP A 14 -23.55 23.12 -3.09
CA ASP A 14 -22.86 22.52 -1.95
C ASP A 14 -22.91 23.52 -0.78
N ASP A 15 -23.44 23.11 0.37
CA ASP A 15 -23.43 23.91 1.59
C ASP A 15 -22.07 23.77 2.28
N PHE A 16 -21.10 24.60 1.87
CA PHE A 16 -19.77 24.62 2.45
C PHE A 16 -19.77 25.07 3.92
N SER A 17 -20.73 25.86 4.34
CA SER A 17 -20.90 26.22 5.75
C SER A 17 -21.26 25.01 6.60
N LYS A 18 -22.22 24.21 6.14
CA LYS A 18 -22.57 22.94 6.79
C LYS A 18 -21.40 21.96 6.76
N THR A 19 -20.76 21.79 5.61
CA THR A 19 -19.60 20.87 5.45
C THR A 19 -18.45 21.26 6.38
N TRP A 20 -18.16 22.56 6.52
CA TRP A 20 -17.16 23.04 7.48
C TRP A 20 -17.55 22.72 8.93
N ASN A 21 -18.81 22.94 9.30
CA ASN A 21 -19.28 22.64 10.65
C ASN A 21 -19.14 21.14 10.96
N ASP A 22 -19.45 20.26 10.01
CA ASP A 22 -19.31 18.81 10.15
C ASP A 22 -17.82 18.42 10.31
N VAL A 23 -16.92 18.98 9.50
CA VAL A 23 -15.46 18.78 9.59
C VAL A 23 -14.92 19.26 10.94
N SER A 24 -15.19 20.53 11.30
CA SER A 24 -14.64 21.11 12.52
C SER A 24 -15.16 20.44 13.79
N THR A 25 -16.45 20.07 13.82
CA THR A 25 -17.04 19.30 14.93
C THR A 25 -16.42 17.91 15.06
N THR A 26 -16.17 17.24 13.93
CA THR A 26 -15.50 15.92 13.91
C THR A 26 -14.09 16.02 14.45
N ILE A 27 -13.32 17.04 14.05
CA ILE A 27 -11.97 17.28 14.57
C ILE A 27 -12.03 17.56 16.08
N LYS A 28 -12.85 18.52 16.54
CA LYS A 28 -12.98 18.86 17.96
C LYS A 28 -13.38 17.67 18.84
N SER A 29 -14.18 16.74 18.33
CA SER A 29 -14.66 15.60 19.11
C SER A 29 -13.78 14.36 19.06
N ARG A 30 -12.99 14.15 17.97
CA ARG A 30 -12.31 12.87 17.72
C ARG A 30 -10.80 12.94 17.55
N TYR A 31 -10.23 14.11 17.31
CA TYR A 31 -8.79 14.26 17.16
C TYR A 31 -8.06 13.71 18.39
N TYR A 32 -7.01 12.90 18.19
CA TYR A 32 -6.36 12.20 19.30
C TYR A 32 -5.78 13.13 20.37
N ALA A 33 -5.27 14.30 19.98
CA ALA A 33 -4.67 15.28 20.87
C ALA A 33 -5.62 16.44 21.23
N ARG A 34 -6.95 16.28 21.06
CA ARG A 34 -7.95 17.33 21.31
C ARG A 34 -7.91 17.92 22.74
N GLU A 35 -7.49 17.13 23.73
CA GLU A 35 -7.37 17.61 25.11
C GLU A 35 -6.01 18.30 25.34
N THR A 36 -4.94 17.69 24.85
CA THR A 36 -3.56 18.15 25.09
C THR A 36 -3.15 19.32 24.20
N ARG A 37 -3.73 19.44 23.00
CA ARG A 37 -3.50 20.54 22.02
C ARG A 37 -4.76 21.37 21.74
N LYS A 38 -5.67 21.45 22.71
CA LYS A 38 -6.98 22.10 22.54
C LYS A 38 -6.87 23.53 22.03
N GLN A 39 -6.07 24.35 22.70
CA GLN A 39 -5.91 25.77 22.34
C GLN A 39 -5.34 25.94 20.92
N GLU A 40 -4.34 25.16 20.56
CA GLU A 40 -3.75 25.18 19.22
C GLU A 40 -4.77 24.75 18.16
N MET A 41 -5.49 23.63 18.41
CA MET A 41 -6.55 23.14 17.54
C MET A 41 -7.63 24.22 17.30
N ASP A 42 -8.14 24.84 18.36
CA ASP A 42 -9.17 25.87 18.26
C ASP A 42 -8.67 27.07 17.43
N LEU A 43 -7.45 27.57 17.67
CA LEU A 43 -6.83 28.64 16.89
C LEU A 43 -6.65 28.32 15.40
N ILE A 44 -6.28 27.09 15.08
CA ILE A 44 -6.16 26.64 13.69
C ILE A 44 -7.53 26.65 13.03
N LEU A 45 -8.52 26.03 13.65
CA LEU A 45 -9.89 25.96 13.10
C LEU A 45 -10.48 27.35 12.87
N ASP A 46 -10.40 28.24 13.86
CA ASP A 46 -10.97 29.62 13.78
C ASP A 46 -10.31 30.42 12.64
N ARG A 47 -9.01 30.25 12.40
CA ARG A 47 -8.29 30.93 11.31
C ARG A 47 -8.82 30.58 9.92
N TYR A 48 -9.31 29.37 9.72
CA TYR A 48 -9.75 28.89 8.42
C TYR A 48 -11.27 28.88 8.22
N GLU A 49 -12.06 29.03 9.27
CA GLU A 49 -13.52 28.94 9.24
C GLU A 49 -14.15 29.83 8.16
N ASN A 50 -13.88 31.14 8.20
CA ASN A 50 -14.51 32.09 7.26
C ASN A 50 -14.10 31.78 5.79
N LYS A 51 -12.85 31.37 5.58
CA LYS A 51 -12.38 31.00 4.23
C LYS A 51 -13.08 29.75 3.71
N ALA A 52 -13.18 28.71 4.55
CA ALA A 52 -13.81 27.45 4.18
C ALA A 52 -15.33 27.63 3.91
N LYS A 53 -16.02 28.39 4.76
CA LYS A 53 -17.45 28.71 4.56
C LYS A 53 -17.73 29.55 3.32
N ALA A 54 -16.76 30.35 2.87
CA ALA A 54 -16.85 31.17 1.67
C ALA A 54 -16.30 30.49 0.40
N ALA A 55 -15.96 29.21 0.46
CA ALA A 55 -15.47 28.46 -0.71
C ALA A 55 -16.48 28.50 -1.85
N THR A 56 -15.98 28.56 -3.09
CA THR A 56 -16.79 28.71 -4.30
C THR A 56 -16.94 27.40 -5.10
N SER A 57 -16.14 26.39 -4.76
CA SER A 57 -16.18 25.07 -5.38
C SER A 57 -15.67 23.99 -4.42
N ARG A 58 -15.93 22.71 -4.72
CA ARG A 58 -15.38 21.56 -3.96
C ARG A 58 -13.86 21.58 -3.93
N ALA A 59 -13.20 21.86 -5.05
CA ALA A 59 -11.74 21.95 -5.14
C ALA A 59 -11.17 23.11 -4.31
N ASP A 60 -11.85 24.25 -4.28
CA ASP A 60 -11.48 25.39 -3.44
C ASP A 60 -11.62 25.03 -1.95
N PHE A 61 -12.78 24.45 -1.55
CA PHE A 61 -13.01 23.98 -0.18
C PHE A 61 -11.95 22.95 0.26
N GLU A 62 -11.67 21.95 -0.57
CA GLU A 62 -10.67 20.93 -0.31
C GLU A 62 -9.27 21.53 -0.11
N THR A 63 -8.88 22.47 -0.97
CA THR A 63 -7.61 23.20 -0.86
C THR A 63 -7.50 23.93 0.47
N ILE A 64 -8.56 24.65 0.86
CA ILE A 64 -8.60 25.41 2.12
C ILE A 64 -8.52 24.48 3.33
N VAL A 65 -9.31 23.40 3.34
CA VAL A 65 -9.32 22.44 4.46
C VAL A 65 -7.99 21.70 4.57
N ASN A 66 -7.38 21.26 3.47
CA ASN A 66 -6.06 20.63 3.52
C ASN A 66 -4.95 21.61 3.92
N ALA A 67 -5.05 22.89 3.56
CA ALA A 67 -4.15 23.93 4.07
C ALA A 67 -4.31 24.12 5.59
N MET A 68 -5.52 24.01 6.12
CA MET A 68 -5.79 24.01 7.57
C MET A 68 -5.18 22.76 8.22
N ILE A 69 -5.42 21.57 7.67
CA ILE A 69 -4.92 20.29 8.17
C ILE A 69 -3.39 20.29 8.25
N SER A 70 -2.70 20.87 7.27
CA SER A 70 -1.23 20.95 7.24
C SER A 70 -0.63 21.70 8.45
N GLN A 71 -1.40 22.54 9.16
CA GLN A 71 -0.94 23.23 10.35
C GLN A 71 -0.82 22.34 11.59
N PHE A 72 -1.46 21.17 11.58
CA PHE A 72 -1.37 20.22 12.69
C PHE A 72 -0.06 19.43 12.71
N HIS A 73 0.59 19.28 11.55
CA HIS A 73 1.84 18.53 11.38
C HIS A 73 1.75 17.06 11.79
N ASP A 74 0.55 16.49 11.82
CA ASP A 74 0.29 15.10 12.17
C ASP A 74 0.14 14.23 10.90
N SER A 75 0.52 12.97 10.99
CA SER A 75 0.26 12.00 9.94
C SER A 75 -1.21 11.58 9.89
N HIS A 76 -1.64 10.90 8.83
CA HIS A 76 -3.00 10.38 8.69
C HIS A 76 -4.09 11.44 8.85
N PHE A 77 -3.83 12.64 8.35
CA PHE A 77 -4.77 13.74 8.42
C PHE A 77 -4.91 14.34 7.02
N ALA A 78 -6.07 14.15 6.38
CA ALA A 78 -6.37 14.65 5.03
C ALA A 78 -7.87 14.81 4.83
N TYR A 79 -8.26 15.82 4.07
CA TYR A 79 -9.61 15.93 3.52
C TYR A 79 -9.57 15.48 2.07
N LEU A 80 -10.43 14.54 1.69
CA LEU A 80 -10.36 13.80 0.45
C LEU A 80 -11.70 13.86 -0.28
N SER A 81 -11.70 14.33 -1.50
CA SER A 81 -12.90 14.41 -2.34
C SER A 81 -12.96 13.31 -3.39
N ARG A 82 -14.09 13.21 -4.10
CA ARG A 82 -14.28 12.21 -5.19
C ARG A 82 -13.29 12.37 -6.36
N SER A 83 -12.55 13.47 -6.43
CA SER A 83 -11.48 13.68 -7.39
C SER A 83 -10.14 13.05 -6.96
N ASP A 84 -10.06 12.52 -5.72
CA ASP A 84 -8.87 11.88 -5.17
C ASP A 84 -8.97 10.36 -5.15
N GLN A 85 -7.87 9.69 -5.41
CA GLN A 85 -7.75 8.24 -5.18
C GLN A 85 -7.95 7.88 -3.70
N GLY A 86 -7.52 8.76 -2.78
CA GLY A 86 -7.67 8.60 -1.34
C GLY A 86 -9.13 8.52 -0.88
N PHE A 87 -10.06 9.20 -1.54
CA PHE A 87 -11.49 9.06 -1.27
C PHE A 87 -11.95 7.60 -1.41
N TYR A 88 -11.55 6.93 -2.49
CA TYR A 88 -11.92 5.54 -2.76
C TYR A 88 -11.23 4.55 -1.83
N LEU A 89 -10.03 4.90 -1.34
CA LEU A 89 -9.36 4.15 -0.27
C LEU A 89 -10.17 4.24 1.04
N MET A 90 -10.53 5.46 1.47
CA MET A 90 -11.33 5.66 2.69
C MET A 90 -12.70 4.99 2.58
N GLN A 91 -13.34 5.09 1.43
CA GLN A 91 -14.61 4.41 1.17
C GLN A 91 -14.46 2.88 1.24
N GLY A 92 -13.38 2.33 0.68
CA GLY A 92 -13.06 0.91 0.73
C GLY A 92 -12.84 0.39 2.15
N LEU A 93 -12.30 1.23 3.05
CA LEU A 93 -12.13 0.92 4.47
C LEU A 93 -13.45 1.02 5.27
N ALA A 94 -14.36 1.89 4.86
CA ALA A 94 -15.59 2.21 5.59
C ALA A 94 -16.83 1.48 5.09
N SER A 95 -16.81 0.92 3.89
CA SER A 95 -18.00 0.34 3.22
C SER A 95 -17.79 -1.14 2.86
N SER A 96 -18.84 -1.94 3.08
CA SER A 96 -18.88 -3.32 2.56
C SER A 96 -19.17 -3.39 1.04
N LYS A 97 -19.57 -2.29 0.41
CA LYS A 97 -19.85 -2.17 -1.01
C LYS A 97 -19.13 -0.93 -1.57
N PRO A 98 -17.79 -0.97 -1.69
CA PRO A 98 -17.04 0.16 -2.19
C PRO A 98 -17.31 0.41 -3.66
N GLU A 99 -17.38 1.68 -4.04
CA GLU A 99 -17.51 2.09 -5.43
C GLU A 99 -16.20 1.82 -6.19
N PRO A 100 -16.29 1.37 -7.45
CA PRO A 100 -15.11 1.28 -8.30
C PRO A 100 -14.61 2.68 -8.67
N MET A 101 -13.29 2.81 -8.80
CA MET A 101 -12.63 3.99 -9.33
C MET A 101 -11.98 3.67 -10.67
N PRO A 102 -11.79 4.66 -11.58
CA PRO A 102 -10.94 4.48 -12.74
C PRO A 102 -9.49 4.32 -12.29
N GLU A 103 -8.75 3.41 -12.92
CA GLU A 103 -7.38 3.11 -12.51
C GLU A 103 -6.54 2.58 -13.68
N ILE A 104 -5.22 2.66 -13.53
CA ILE A 104 -4.22 2.10 -14.44
C ILE A 104 -3.15 1.31 -13.67
N GLY A 105 -3.36 0.94 -12.42
CA GLY A 105 -2.36 0.31 -11.56
C GLY A 105 -1.27 1.26 -11.08
N ALA A 106 -1.61 2.53 -10.85
CA ALA A 106 -0.70 3.53 -10.30
C ALA A 106 -1.39 4.42 -9.26
N TRP A 107 -0.60 4.90 -8.30
CA TRP A 107 -1.02 5.89 -7.32
C TRP A 107 -0.27 7.20 -7.55
N PHE A 108 -0.97 8.31 -7.43
CA PHE A 108 -0.45 9.61 -7.78
C PHE A 108 -0.46 10.57 -6.58
N GLY A 109 0.40 11.56 -6.64
CA GLY A 109 0.39 12.70 -5.74
C GLY A 109 0.49 13.99 -6.54
N ALA A 110 -0.07 15.09 -6.03
CA ALA A 110 0.01 16.38 -6.69
C ALA A 110 1.47 16.84 -6.88
N ASP A 111 1.74 17.48 -8.00
CA ASP A 111 3.00 18.12 -8.39
C ASP A 111 2.69 19.45 -9.07
N PRO A 112 3.54 20.48 -9.00
CA PRO A 112 3.29 21.77 -9.67
C PRO A 112 3.05 21.68 -11.17
N LYS A 113 3.56 20.63 -11.84
CA LYS A 113 3.41 20.42 -13.28
C LYS A 113 2.35 19.38 -13.66
N GLY A 114 1.77 18.69 -12.70
CA GLY A 114 0.81 17.63 -12.94
C GLY A 114 0.69 16.67 -11.76
N TYR A 115 1.01 15.40 -11.96
CA TYR A 115 0.91 14.38 -10.91
C TYR A 115 2.13 13.45 -10.91
N VAL A 116 2.85 13.42 -9.80
CA VAL A 116 3.96 12.49 -9.64
C VAL A 116 3.46 11.09 -9.31
N VAL A 117 3.98 10.10 -10.00
CA VAL A 117 3.72 8.68 -9.72
C VAL A 117 4.39 8.32 -8.39
N LYS A 118 3.59 8.01 -7.37
CA LYS A 118 4.05 7.59 -6.04
C LYS A 118 4.25 6.09 -5.95
N MET A 119 3.40 5.31 -6.65
CA MET A 119 3.45 3.85 -6.68
C MET A 119 3.07 3.35 -8.06
N VAL A 120 3.69 2.25 -8.47
CA VAL A 120 3.31 1.46 -9.65
C VAL A 120 3.07 0.04 -9.16
N LEU A 121 1.85 -0.43 -9.31
CA LEU A 121 1.39 -1.70 -8.73
C LEU A 121 1.79 -2.89 -9.59
N ASP A 122 2.22 -3.97 -8.94
CA ASP A 122 2.58 -5.21 -9.60
C ASP A 122 1.45 -5.73 -10.51
N GLY A 123 1.80 -6.08 -11.75
CA GLY A 123 0.85 -6.61 -12.74
C GLY A 123 -0.17 -5.59 -13.27
N GLY A 124 -0.14 -4.33 -12.83
CA GLY A 124 -1.02 -3.25 -13.31
C GLY A 124 -0.63 -2.75 -14.70
N GLN A 125 -1.54 -2.01 -15.34
CA GLN A 125 -1.31 -1.46 -16.70
C GLN A 125 -0.12 -0.51 -16.73
N ALA A 126 0.04 0.35 -15.71
CA ALA A 126 1.17 1.26 -15.58
C ALA A 126 2.53 0.52 -15.58
N ALA A 127 2.60 -0.61 -14.85
CA ALA A 127 3.80 -1.45 -14.83
C ALA A 127 4.10 -2.05 -16.22
N ARG A 128 3.06 -2.54 -16.92
CA ARG A 128 3.19 -3.16 -18.25
C ARG A 128 3.72 -2.20 -19.31
N VAL A 129 3.31 -0.93 -19.24
CA VAL A 129 3.77 0.08 -20.20
C VAL A 129 5.07 0.76 -19.78
N GLY A 130 5.65 0.41 -18.62
CA GLY A 130 6.93 0.91 -18.15
C GLY A 130 6.88 2.30 -17.48
N LEU A 131 5.70 2.74 -17.01
CA LEU A 131 5.60 3.89 -16.11
C LEU A 131 6.35 3.57 -14.81
N ARG A 132 7.02 4.55 -14.21
CA ARG A 132 7.85 4.35 -13.01
C ARG A 132 7.49 5.33 -11.91
N LYS A 133 7.74 4.94 -10.68
CA LYS A 133 7.72 5.85 -9.53
C LYS A 133 8.67 7.03 -9.79
N GLY A 134 8.20 8.22 -9.50
CA GLY A 134 8.90 9.48 -9.76
C GLY A 134 8.63 10.13 -11.12
N ASP A 135 7.98 9.44 -12.07
CA ASP A 135 7.52 10.09 -13.30
C ASP A 135 6.47 11.15 -12.94
N VAL A 136 6.51 12.30 -13.62
CA VAL A 136 5.48 13.35 -13.47
C VAL A 136 4.58 13.30 -14.69
N VAL A 137 3.35 12.83 -14.50
CA VAL A 137 2.33 12.76 -15.54
C VAL A 137 1.69 14.14 -15.70
N GLU A 138 1.88 14.76 -16.84
CA GLU A 138 1.36 16.10 -17.15
C GLU A 138 0.08 16.03 -17.99
N THR A 139 0.03 15.09 -18.94
CA THR A 139 -1.08 15.02 -19.92
C THR A 139 -1.66 13.64 -20.10
N ILE A 140 -2.94 13.60 -20.51
CA ILE A 140 -3.66 12.45 -21.03
C ILE A 140 -4.32 12.84 -22.36
N ASP A 141 -4.04 12.11 -23.44
CA ASP A 141 -4.55 12.42 -24.80
C ASP A 141 -4.37 13.91 -25.18
N GLY A 142 -3.26 14.52 -24.75
CA GLY A 142 -2.94 15.92 -25.00
C GLY A 142 -3.68 16.95 -24.13
N GLN A 143 -4.51 16.51 -23.17
CA GLN A 143 -5.17 17.37 -22.19
C GLN A 143 -4.49 17.23 -20.81
N SER A 144 -4.74 18.15 -19.89
CA SER A 144 -4.22 18.07 -18.52
C SER A 144 -4.66 16.79 -17.84
N PHE A 145 -3.73 16.11 -17.15
CA PHE A 145 -4.00 14.88 -16.42
C PHE A 145 -4.59 15.15 -15.02
N SER A 146 -5.56 14.33 -14.63
CA SER A 146 -6.06 14.19 -13.25
C SER A 146 -6.34 12.70 -12.99
N PRO A 147 -5.89 12.12 -11.85
CA PRO A 147 -5.93 10.68 -11.62
C PRO A 147 -7.32 10.04 -11.66
N ILE A 148 -8.35 10.80 -11.34
CA ILE A 148 -9.73 10.30 -11.33
C ILE A 148 -10.55 10.92 -12.47
N ASP A 149 -10.58 12.26 -12.55
CA ASP A 149 -11.54 12.93 -13.42
C ASP A 149 -11.20 12.75 -14.90
N SER A 150 -9.91 12.73 -15.28
CA SER A 150 -9.50 12.53 -16.66
C SER A 150 -9.53 11.05 -17.10
N LEU A 151 -9.37 10.10 -16.15
CA LEU A 151 -9.47 8.68 -16.44
C LEU A 151 -10.91 8.17 -16.48
N ARG A 152 -11.83 8.75 -15.70
CA ARG A 152 -13.23 8.30 -15.59
C ARG A 152 -13.96 8.16 -16.92
N PRO A 153 -13.91 9.15 -17.84
CA PRO A 153 -14.58 9.04 -19.15
C PRO A 153 -13.88 8.06 -20.10
N LYS A 154 -12.72 7.52 -19.72
CA LYS A 154 -11.87 6.66 -20.55
C LYS A 154 -11.86 5.20 -20.09
N ILE A 155 -12.68 4.82 -19.12
CA ILE A 155 -12.77 3.43 -18.65
C ILE A 155 -13.02 2.49 -19.84
N GLY A 156 -12.18 1.43 -19.95
CA GLY A 156 -12.20 0.45 -21.02
C GLY A 156 -11.38 0.85 -22.26
N ALA A 157 -10.84 2.07 -22.34
CA ALA A 157 -10.04 2.53 -23.46
C ALA A 157 -8.53 2.54 -23.15
N GLU A 158 -7.70 2.43 -24.18
CA GLU A 158 -6.27 2.80 -24.15
C GLU A 158 -6.17 4.31 -24.24
N VAL A 159 -5.30 4.91 -23.40
CA VAL A 159 -5.03 6.35 -23.39
C VAL A 159 -3.55 6.63 -23.60
N THR A 160 -3.21 7.83 -24.06
CA THR A 160 -1.81 8.27 -24.20
C THR A 160 -1.48 9.21 -23.04
N LEU A 161 -0.65 8.74 -22.09
CA LEU A 161 -0.11 9.57 -21.01
C LEU A 161 1.21 10.19 -21.43
N GLY A 162 1.32 11.51 -21.32
CA GLY A 162 2.59 12.23 -21.41
C GLY A 162 3.17 12.44 -20.02
N ALA A 163 4.36 11.91 -19.77
CA ALA A 163 5.02 12.02 -18.47
C ALA A 163 6.50 12.42 -18.62
N VAL A 164 7.00 13.18 -17.67
CA VAL A 164 8.39 13.60 -17.58
C VAL A 164 9.19 12.67 -16.69
N ARG A 165 10.27 12.10 -17.24
CA ARG A 165 11.30 11.33 -16.53
C ARG A 165 12.67 11.88 -16.87
N ASN A 166 13.49 12.26 -15.86
CA ASN A 166 14.84 12.79 -16.06
C ASN A 166 14.87 13.94 -17.10
N ALA A 167 13.95 14.91 -16.98
CA ALA A 167 13.74 16.05 -17.88
C ALA A 167 13.36 15.68 -19.34
N SER A 168 13.04 14.42 -19.63
CA SER A 168 12.59 13.98 -20.95
C SER A 168 11.10 13.64 -20.93
N MET A 169 10.35 14.12 -21.93
CA MET A 169 8.96 13.76 -22.15
C MET A 169 8.88 12.36 -22.76
N LEU A 170 8.13 11.48 -22.12
CA LEU A 170 7.87 10.10 -22.54
C LEU A 170 6.36 9.90 -22.69
N PHE A 171 5.98 8.96 -23.56
CA PHE A 171 4.58 8.63 -23.79
C PHE A 171 4.32 7.15 -23.46
N PHE A 172 3.27 6.92 -22.69
CA PHE A 172 2.84 5.58 -22.24
C PHE A 172 1.40 5.34 -22.67
N LYS A 173 1.06 4.09 -22.99
CA LYS A 173 -0.28 3.73 -23.45
C LYS A 173 -0.94 2.66 -22.57
N PRO A 174 -1.31 2.99 -21.32
CA PRO A 174 -2.05 2.06 -20.48
C PRO A 174 -3.52 1.99 -20.90
N GLN A 175 -4.14 0.82 -20.65
CA GLN A 175 -5.59 0.70 -20.68
C GLN A 175 -6.16 1.17 -19.33
N VAL A 176 -7.27 1.93 -19.37
CA VAL A 176 -7.96 2.37 -18.16
C VAL A 176 -8.94 1.28 -17.73
N GLU A 177 -8.72 0.76 -16.52
CA GLU A 177 -9.59 -0.22 -15.87
C GLU A 177 -10.52 0.47 -14.85
N SER A 178 -11.43 -0.29 -14.25
CA SER A 178 -12.31 0.20 -13.19
C SER A 178 -12.51 -0.88 -12.15
N MET A 179 -12.10 -0.64 -10.91
CA MET A 179 -12.30 -1.56 -9.80
C MET A 179 -12.27 -0.84 -8.45
N PRO A 180 -12.80 -1.46 -7.38
CA PRO A 180 -12.65 -0.96 -6.02
C PRO A 180 -11.17 -0.82 -5.62
N CYS A 181 -10.83 0.26 -4.92
CA CYS A 181 -9.46 0.60 -4.57
C CYS A 181 -8.72 -0.54 -3.84
N LEU A 182 -9.34 -1.17 -2.82
CA LEU A 182 -8.70 -2.26 -2.10
C LEU A 182 -8.56 -3.53 -2.94
N GLU A 183 -9.42 -3.76 -3.92
CA GLU A 183 -9.30 -4.89 -4.85
C GLU A 183 -8.09 -4.70 -5.77
N MET A 184 -7.86 -3.50 -6.27
CA MET A 184 -6.67 -3.14 -7.05
C MET A 184 -5.38 -3.47 -6.29
N PHE A 185 -5.27 -3.08 -5.02
CA PHE A 185 -4.12 -3.40 -4.18
C PHE A 185 -4.00 -4.89 -3.86
N LEU A 186 -5.13 -5.57 -3.62
CA LEU A 186 -5.13 -7.02 -3.35
C LEU A 186 -4.67 -7.82 -4.57
N LYS A 187 -5.15 -7.43 -5.75
CA LYS A 187 -4.70 -8.00 -7.01
C LYS A 187 -3.19 -7.82 -7.18
N ALA A 188 -2.68 -6.61 -6.98
CA ALA A 188 -1.26 -6.31 -7.08
C ALA A 188 -0.41 -7.14 -6.09
N SER A 189 -0.86 -7.29 -4.83
CA SER A 189 -0.17 -8.14 -3.87
C SER A 189 -0.12 -9.60 -4.29
N ARG A 190 -1.21 -10.12 -4.87
CA ARG A 190 -1.25 -11.50 -5.40
C ARG A 190 -0.37 -11.66 -6.63
N ASP A 191 -0.41 -10.72 -7.54
CA ASP A 191 0.36 -10.73 -8.80
C ASP A 191 1.88 -10.60 -8.53
N SER A 192 2.28 -10.00 -7.41
CA SER A 192 3.68 -9.89 -7.00
C SER A 192 4.30 -11.25 -6.61
N ALA A 193 3.48 -12.22 -6.17
CA ALA A 193 3.93 -13.50 -5.63
C ALA A 193 4.71 -14.33 -6.67
N LYS A 194 6.01 -14.46 -6.48
CA LYS A 194 6.90 -15.18 -7.41
C LYS A 194 8.04 -15.90 -6.70
N ILE A 195 8.60 -16.89 -7.38
CA ILE A 195 9.88 -17.51 -7.00
C ILE A 195 10.96 -16.91 -7.89
N ILE A 196 11.99 -16.37 -7.26
CA ILE A 196 13.19 -15.83 -7.91
C ILE A 196 14.26 -16.93 -7.80
N GLU A 197 14.78 -17.38 -8.94
CA GLU A 197 15.92 -18.29 -8.97
C GLU A 197 17.20 -17.46 -9.03
N ASP A 198 18.03 -17.57 -8.01
CA ASP A 198 19.30 -16.85 -7.92
C ASP A 198 20.41 -17.76 -7.40
N HIS A 199 21.46 -17.98 -8.22
CA HIS A 199 22.62 -18.82 -7.90
C HIS A 199 22.26 -20.20 -7.32
N GLY A 200 21.28 -20.87 -7.94
CA GLY A 200 20.83 -22.21 -7.56
C GLY A 200 19.94 -22.24 -6.30
N ARG A 201 19.51 -21.10 -5.79
CA ARG A 201 18.53 -20.98 -4.71
C ARG A 201 17.19 -20.49 -5.24
N LYS A 202 16.13 -20.95 -4.61
CA LYS A 202 14.77 -20.49 -4.83
C LYS A 202 14.37 -19.52 -3.73
N ILE A 203 14.14 -18.27 -4.05
CA ILE A 203 13.76 -17.22 -3.12
C ILE A 203 12.31 -16.84 -3.36
N GLY A 204 11.46 -16.99 -2.33
CA GLY A 204 10.08 -16.51 -2.37
C GLY A 204 10.05 -14.99 -2.30
N TYR A 205 9.20 -14.36 -3.08
CA TYR A 205 8.96 -12.91 -3.04
C TYR A 205 7.47 -12.63 -2.96
N PHE A 206 7.11 -11.68 -2.09
CA PHE A 206 5.74 -11.18 -1.96
C PHE A 206 5.77 -9.69 -1.59
N HIS A 207 5.07 -8.86 -2.36
CA HIS A 207 4.87 -7.45 -2.03
C HIS A 207 3.53 -7.27 -1.31
N LEU A 208 3.57 -6.92 -0.05
CA LEU A 208 2.40 -6.61 0.75
C LEU A 208 2.07 -5.12 0.58
N TRP A 209 1.20 -4.77 -0.36
CA TRP A 209 0.85 -3.38 -0.66
C TRP A 209 0.08 -2.69 0.46
N THR A 210 -0.76 -3.42 1.19
CA THR A 210 -1.49 -2.86 2.34
C THR A 210 -1.89 -3.96 3.34
N GLN A 211 -2.20 -3.57 4.56
CA GLN A 211 -2.74 -4.42 5.62
C GLN A 211 -4.21 -4.05 5.92
N ALA A 212 -4.92 -3.49 4.95
CA ALA A 212 -6.25 -2.88 5.12
C ALA A 212 -7.35 -3.88 5.51
N ALA A 213 -7.22 -5.16 5.14
CA ALA A 213 -8.26 -6.16 5.35
C ALA A 213 -7.70 -7.57 5.46
N ASP A 214 -8.49 -8.50 6.03
CA ASP A 214 -8.15 -9.91 6.17
C ASP A 214 -7.78 -10.60 4.84
N SER A 215 -8.33 -10.12 3.73
CA SER A 215 -8.00 -10.64 2.40
C SER A 215 -6.52 -10.53 2.04
N PHE A 216 -5.83 -9.48 2.50
CA PHE A 216 -4.39 -9.29 2.30
C PHE A 216 -3.59 -10.23 3.20
N ARG A 217 -4.00 -10.40 4.48
CA ARG A 217 -3.40 -11.37 5.38
C ARG A 217 -3.54 -12.79 4.82
N ASN A 218 -4.72 -13.14 4.33
CA ASN A 218 -4.99 -14.43 3.73
C ASN A 218 -4.17 -14.64 2.43
N ALA A 219 -3.98 -13.58 1.63
CA ALA A 219 -3.13 -13.64 0.43
C ALA A 219 -1.67 -13.92 0.79
N LEU A 220 -1.11 -13.21 1.79
CA LEU A 220 0.25 -13.43 2.28
C LEU A 220 0.39 -14.84 2.85
N SER A 221 -0.49 -15.25 3.77
CA SER A 221 -0.44 -16.58 4.40
C SER A 221 -0.60 -17.69 3.36
N GLY A 222 -1.53 -17.52 2.41
CA GLY A 222 -1.72 -18.47 1.31
C GLY A 222 -0.50 -18.59 0.41
N ALA A 223 0.22 -17.50 0.13
CA ALA A 223 1.46 -17.52 -0.61
C ALA A 223 2.59 -18.23 0.17
N VAL A 224 2.75 -17.88 1.48
CA VAL A 224 3.79 -18.45 2.34
C VAL A 224 3.56 -19.94 2.60
N TYR A 225 2.35 -20.37 2.92
CA TYR A 225 2.04 -21.77 3.18
C TYR A 225 1.87 -22.61 1.89
N GLY A 226 1.69 -21.95 0.75
CA GLY A 226 1.52 -22.57 -0.55
C GLY A 226 2.80 -22.58 -1.39
N LYS A 227 2.72 -21.93 -2.56
CA LYS A 227 3.77 -21.95 -3.59
C LYS A 227 5.13 -21.48 -3.08
N LEU A 228 5.19 -20.49 -2.21
CA LEU A 228 6.44 -19.90 -1.73
C LEU A 228 7.00 -20.59 -0.48
N GLY A 229 6.25 -21.48 0.15
CA GLY A 229 6.68 -22.18 1.37
C GLY A 229 7.83 -23.17 1.18
N LYS A 230 8.11 -23.60 -0.06
CA LYS A 230 9.20 -24.55 -0.40
C LYS A 230 10.47 -23.86 -0.89
N THR A 231 10.61 -22.55 -0.63
CA THR A 231 11.77 -21.77 -1.06
C THR A 231 12.89 -21.76 -0.01
N ASP A 232 14.12 -21.46 -0.39
CA ASP A 232 15.31 -21.48 0.48
C ASP A 232 15.41 -20.22 1.36
N GLY A 233 14.67 -19.17 1.01
CA GLY A 233 14.56 -17.90 1.71
C GLY A 233 13.38 -17.10 1.20
N PHE A 234 12.99 -16.04 1.90
CA PHE A 234 11.84 -15.21 1.57
C PHE A 234 12.20 -13.72 1.62
N ILE A 235 11.74 -12.97 0.65
CA ILE A 235 11.78 -11.51 0.62
C ILE A 235 10.34 -11.02 0.77
N LEU A 236 10.04 -10.41 1.92
CA LEU A 236 8.79 -9.71 2.17
C LEU A 236 9.00 -8.22 1.86
N ASP A 237 8.34 -7.73 0.83
CA ASP A 237 8.43 -6.33 0.45
C ASP A 237 7.31 -5.54 1.14
N LEU A 238 7.70 -4.62 2.02
CA LEU A 238 6.81 -3.70 2.73
C LEU A 238 6.97 -2.26 2.22
N ARG A 239 7.75 -2.05 1.17
CA ARG A 239 7.95 -0.70 0.61
C ARG A 239 6.63 -0.13 0.11
N ASP A 240 6.50 1.19 0.18
CA ASP A 240 5.34 1.96 -0.31
C ASP A 240 3.99 1.42 0.19
N GLY A 241 2.89 1.81 -0.44
CA GLY A 241 1.53 1.35 -0.11
C GLY A 241 0.99 1.95 1.18
N PHE A 242 0.10 1.21 1.83
CA PHE A 242 -0.62 1.67 3.02
C PHE A 242 -0.52 0.67 4.17
N GLY A 243 -0.74 1.14 5.39
CA GLY A 243 -0.89 0.30 6.56
C GLY A 243 -2.24 -0.41 6.61
N GLY A 244 -2.88 -0.36 7.76
CA GLY A 244 -4.14 -1.02 8.07
C GLY A 244 -4.10 -1.63 9.47
N ARG A 245 -4.45 -2.91 9.59
CA ARG A 245 -4.43 -3.64 10.85
C ARG A 245 -3.14 -4.45 10.98
N PRO A 246 -2.42 -4.40 12.12
CA PRO A 246 -1.17 -5.15 12.29
C PRO A 246 -1.38 -6.65 12.54
N GLU A 247 -2.57 -7.08 12.98
CA GLU A 247 -2.81 -8.41 13.53
C GLU A 247 -2.68 -9.53 12.49
N GLY A 248 -1.92 -10.56 12.82
CA GLY A 248 -1.81 -11.82 12.09
C GLY A 248 -0.90 -11.82 10.86
N TYR A 249 -0.35 -10.66 10.45
CA TYR A 249 0.55 -10.59 9.30
C TYR A 249 1.94 -11.15 9.59
N ALA A 250 2.37 -11.12 10.86
CA ALA A 250 3.62 -11.71 11.30
C ALA A 250 3.54 -13.23 11.51
N ASP A 251 2.35 -13.76 11.77
CA ASP A 251 2.13 -15.15 12.18
C ASP A 251 2.85 -16.20 11.32
N PRO A 252 2.82 -16.12 9.98
CA PRO A 252 3.51 -17.11 9.16
C PRO A 252 5.01 -17.21 9.44
N PHE A 253 5.63 -16.11 9.87
CA PHE A 253 7.09 -16.00 10.05
C PHE A 253 7.57 -16.22 11.47
N PHE A 254 6.69 -16.08 12.48
CA PHE A 254 7.04 -16.23 13.89
C PHE A 254 6.77 -17.64 14.45
N ARG A 255 6.13 -18.48 13.66
CA ARG A 255 5.93 -19.90 14.02
C ARG A 255 7.05 -20.74 13.45
N PRO A 256 7.56 -21.74 14.20
CA PRO A 256 8.44 -22.74 13.63
C PRO A 256 7.71 -23.47 12.50
N ASP A 257 8.43 -23.79 11.43
CA ASP A 257 7.85 -24.56 10.35
C ASP A 257 7.70 -26.04 10.75
N PHE A 258 6.54 -26.57 10.44
CA PHE A 258 6.26 -28.01 10.52
C PHE A 258 5.36 -28.43 9.38
N TRP A 259 5.49 -29.68 8.98
CA TRP A 259 4.74 -30.24 7.87
C TRP A 259 3.63 -31.15 8.37
N VAL A 260 2.45 -31.04 7.76
CA VAL A 260 1.33 -31.96 7.96
C VAL A 260 1.02 -32.63 6.63
N ASP A 261 1.08 -33.96 6.64
CA ASP A 261 0.75 -34.78 5.47
C ASP A 261 -0.70 -35.28 5.64
N TRP A 262 -1.57 -34.80 4.80
CA TRP A 262 -2.96 -35.19 4.72
C TRP A 262 -3.08 -36.33 3.68
N THR A 263 -3.48 -37.54 4.10
CA THR A 263 -3.68 -38.67 3.20
C THR A 263 -5.18 -38.96 3.10
N TYR A 264 -5.79 -38.52 2.03
CA TYR A 264 -7.22 -38.73 1.76
C TYR A 264 -7.48 -40.12 1.13
N SER A 265 -6.51 -40.64 0.40
CA SER A 265 -6.48 -42.00 -0.17
C SER A 265 -5.04 -42.37 -0.54
N PRO A 266 -4.74 -43.64 -0.89
CA PRO A 266 -3.39 -44.02 -1.33
C PRO A 266 -2.82 -43.21 -2.50
N LYS A 267 -3.71 -42.58 -3.30
CA LYS A 267 -3.35 -41.76 -4.47
C LYS A 267 -3.52 -40.26 -4.26
N ALA A 268 -4.09 -39.84 -3.11
CA ALA A 268 -4.40 -38.43 -2.83
C ALA A 268 -3.75 -38.01 -1.52
N LYS A 269 -2.54 -37.48 -1.60
CA LYS A 269 -1.77 -36.92 -0.48
C LYS A 269 -1.49 -35.45 -0.73
N ILE A 270 -1.64 -34.63 0.31
CA ILE A 270 -1.30 -33.21 0.32
C ILE A 270 -0.35 -32.97 1.49
N SER A 271 0.81 -32.40 1.20
CA SER A 271 1.74 -31.91 2.24
C SER A 271 1.55 -30.40 2.40
N GLN A 272 1.24 -29.96 3.60
CA GLN A 272 1.01 -28.56 3.95
C GLN A 272 2.04 -28.08 4.97
N LEU A 273 2.67 -26.95 4.68
CA LEU A 273 3.56 -26.27 5.61
C LEU A 273 2.78 -25.33 6.52
N PHE A 274 3.14 -25.33 7.80
CA PHE A 274 2.66 -24.38 8.81
C PHE A 274 3.87 -23.67 9.44
N GLY A 275 3.93 -22.36 9.32
CA GLY A 275 5.08 -21.55 9.70
C GLY A 275 6.13 -21.44 8.57
N TYR A 276 7.02 -20.48 8.68
CA TYR A 276 8.14 -20.27 7.78
C TYR A 276 9.38 -19.89 8.58
N GLY A 277 10.17 -20.88 8.93
CA GLY A 277 11.38 -20.74 9.78
C GLY A 277 12.65 -20.36 9.03
N ARG A 278 12.63 -20.34 7.68
CA ARG A 278 13.80 -20.09 6.84
C ARG A 278 14.18 -18.62 6.82
N PRO A 279 15.35 -18.26 6.23
CA PRO A 279 15.80 -16.87 6.16
C PRO A 279 14.75 -15.92 5.58
N LEU A 280 14.57 -14.78 6.25
CA LEU A 280 13.64 -13.72 5.86
C LEU A 280 14.39 -12.39 5.72
N ILE A 281 14.20 -11.73 4.59
CA ILE A 281 14.57 -10.33 4.39
C ILE A 281 13.29 -9.52 4.22
N VAL A 282 13.25 -8.36 4.87
CA VAL A 282 12.14 -7.42 4.80
C VAL A 282 12.63 -6.13 4.14
N LEU A 283 12.04 -5.78 2.99
CA LEU A 283 12.35 -4.52 2.33
C LEU A 283 11.46 -3.41 2.87
N ILE A 284 12.06 -2.29 3.25
CA ILE A 284 11.37 -1.11 3.77
C ILE A 284 11.89 0.17 3.11
N ASN A 285 11.05 1.19 3.03
CA ASN A 285 11.45 2.52 2.56
C ASN A 285 10.62 3.63 3.22
N SER A 286 10.87 4.88 2.86
CA SER A 286 10.12 6.04 3.37
C SER A 286 8.63 6.05 3.00
N GLY A 287 8.17 5.15 2.14
CA GLY A 287 6.76 4.92 1.82
C GLY A 287 6.11 3.81 2.67
N SER A 288 6.91 3.04 3.44
CA SER A 288 6.39 2.07 4.41
C SER A 288 5.79 2.82 5.60
N ARG A 289 4.47 2.73 5.79
CA ARG A 289 3.76 3.56 6.77
C ARG A 289 2.75 2.79 7.61
N SER A 290 2.40 3.33 8.78
CA SER A 290 1.33 2.84 9.65
C SER A 290 1.59 1.40 10.12
N ALA A 291 0.62 0.48 10.02
CA ALA A 291 0.78 -0.90 10.46
C ALA A 291 1.98 -1.64 9.83
N LYS A 292 2.48 -1.20 8.65
CA LYS A 292 3.73 -1.73 8.08
C LYS A 292 4.95 -1.37 8.93
N GLU A 293 4.94 -0.22 9.59
CA GLU A 293 5.99 0.18 10.52
C GLU A 293 5.96 -0.66 11.80
N ILE A 294 4.75 -0.94 12.30
CA ILE A 294 4.55 -1.86 13.44
C ILE A 294 5.08 -3.26 13.10
N LEU A 295 4.76 -3.77 11.92
CA LEU A 295 5.25 -5.06 11.43
C LEU A 295 6.77 -5.06 11.24
N SER A 296 7.33 -4.00 10.67
CA SER A 296 8.79 -3.82 10.51
C SER A 296 9.50 -3.78 11.85
N TYR A 297 8.94 -3.04 12.82
CA TYR A 297 9.46 -2.98 14.19
C TYR A 297 9.46 -4.35 14.86
N ALA A 298 8.37 -5.12 14.73
CA ALA A 298 8.27 -6.47 15.28
C ALA A 298 9.34 -7.41 14.69
N PHE A 299 9.58 -7.38 13.38
CA PHE A 299 10.66 -8.16 12.76
C PHE A 299 12.04 -7.75 13.25
N LYS A 300 12.29 -6.45 13.41
CA LYS A 300 13.55 -5.92 13.92
C LYS A 300 13.81 -6.34 15.35
N GLN A 301 12.88 -6.13 16.27
CA GLN A 301 13.03 -6.44 17.69
C GLN A 301 13.22 -7.93 17.94
N SER A 302 12.45 -8.76 17.26
CA SER A 302 12.56 -10.21 17.37
C SER A 302 13.77 -10.81 16.64
N LYS A 303 14.49 -10.02 15.83
CA LYS A 303 15.57 -10.48 14.93
C LYS A 303 15.13 -11.60 13.99
N ARG A 304 13.82 -11.69 13.72
CA ARG A 304 13.26 -12.74 12.85
C ARG A 304 13.54 -12.48 11.37
N GLY A 305 13.61 -11.22 10.95
CA GLY A 305 13.90 -10.81 9.59
C GLY A 305 14.95 -9.71 9.56
N LEU A 306 15.82 -9.71 8.54
CA LEU A 306 16.77 -8.63 8.30
C LEU A 306 16.09 -7.52 7.51
N LEU A 307 16.03 -6.31 8.06
CA LEU A 307 15.44 -5.15 7.41
C LEU A 307 16.44 -4.47 6.50
N LEU A 308 16.11 -4.32 5.21
CA LEU A 308 16.93 -3.63 4.21
C LEU A 308 16.18 -2.45 3.60
N GLY A 309 16.89 -1.39 3.27
CA GLY A 309 16.38 -0.24 2.53
C GLY A 309 16.58 1.08 3.25
N ARG A 310 15.51 1.83 3.48
CA ARG A 310 15.52 3.16 4.10
C ARG A 310 14.59 3.19 5.30
N THR A 311 14.81 4.15 6.19
CA THR A 311 13.91 4.40 7.33
C THR A 311 12.47 4.56 6.83
N THR A 312 11.53 3.97 7.55
CA THR A 312 10.09 4.05 7.24
C THR A 312 9.54 5.45 7.47
N ALA A 313 8.29 5.70 7.09
CA ALA A 313 7.69 7.03 7.04
C ALA A 313 7.66 7.77 8.40
N GLY A 314 7.56 7.05 9.51
CA GLY A 314 7.25 7.64 10.82
C GLY A 314 5.82 8.14 10.91
N ASN A 315 4.89 7.49 10.24
CA ASN A 315 3.48 7.83 10.16
C ASN A 315 2.66 6.70 10.79
N VAL A 316 2.48 6.72 12.11
CA VAL A 316 1.94 5.59 12.88
C VAL A 316 0.67 5.94 13.67
N LEU A 317 0.21 7.19 13.63
CA LEU A 317 -1.06 7.56 14.25
C LEU A 317 -2.19 6.69 13.73
N GLY A 318 -3.05 6.22 14.64
CA GLY A 318 -4.22 5.44 14.26
C GLY A 318 -5.32 6.35 13.70
N THR A 319 -5.83 5.98 12.53
CA THR A 319 -6.90 6.71 11.84
C THR A 319 -8.12 5.84 11.61
N PHE A 320 -9.25 6.50 11.42
CA PHE A 320 -10.47 5.88 10.95
C PHE A 320 -11.17 6.80 9.95
N PRO A 321 -11.64 6.30 8.80
CA PRO A 321 -12.36 7.11 7.82
C PRO A 321 -13.60 7.77 8.42
N GLN A 322 -13.71 9.09 8.32
CA GLN A 322 -14.91 9.83 8.71
C GLN A 322 -15.63 10.30 7.44
N LYS A 323 -16.78 9.72 7.12
CA LYS A 323 -17.61 10.21 6.02
C LYS A 323 -18.14 11.58 6.42
N VAL A 324 -17.80 12.65 5.69
CA VAL A 324 -18.32 14.00 5.91
C VAL A 324 -19.65 14.16 5.17
N ASN A 325 -19.67 13.79 3.89
CA ASN A 325 -20.86 13.81 3.03
C ASN A 325 -20.72 12.81 1.88
N ASP A 326 -21.56 12.89 0.85
CA ASP A 326 -21.54 11.93 -0.26
C ASP A 326 -20.36 12.10 -1.23
N TRP A 327 -19.64 13.21 -1.12
CA TRP A 327 -18.50 13.50 -1.99
C TRP A 327 -17.17 13.66 -1.26
N SER A 328 -17.13 13.51 0.09
CA SER A 328 -15.87 13.67 0.82
C SER A 328 -15.75 12.81 2.07
N TYR A 329 -14.50 12.48 2.39
CA TYR A 329 -14.04 11.87 3.64
C TYR A 329 -13.01 12.75 4.33
N LEU A 330 -12.99 12.66 5.64
CA LEU A 330 -11.90 13.16 6.48
C LEU A 330 -11.13 11.94 7.00
N GLU A 331 -9.88 11.79 6.59
CA GLU A 331 -8.91 10.94 7.28
C GLU A 331 -8.44 11.73 8.50
N LEU A 332 -8.68 11.22 9.70
CA LEU A 332 -8.43 11.92 10.95
C LEU A 332 -7.63 11.04 11.91
N PRO A 333 -6.50 11.50 12.46
CA PRO A 333 -5.78 10.78 13.50
C PRO A 333 -6.58 10.82 14.81
N ILE A 334 -7.02 9.63 15.28
CA ILE A 334 -7.88 9.50 16.45
C ILE A 334 -7.22 8.73 17.59
N VAL A 335 -6.06 8.09 17.33
CA VAL A 335 -5.32 7.30 18.30
C VAL A 335 -3.84 7.60 18.19
N ASP A 336 -3.17 7.87 19.30
CA ASP A 336 -1.70 7.81 19.41
C ASP A 336 -1.29 6.35 19.63
N VAL A 337 -0.20 5.93 19.00
CA VAL A 337 0.20 4.51 18.98
C VAL A 337 1.63 4.37 19.50
N GLU A 338 1.79 3.51 20.49
CA GLU A 338 3.10 3.06 20.98
C GLU A 338 3.22 1.55 20.78
N VAL A 339 4.39 1.11 20.36
CA VAL A 339 4.73 -0.30 20.21
C VAL A 339 5.79 -0.65 21.26
N GLU A 340 5.43 -1.49 22.23
CA GLU A 340 6.33 -1.83 23.36
C GLU A 340 6.90 -0.57 24.09
N GLY A 341 6.05 0.46 24.27
CA GLY A 341 6.43 1.73 24.90
C GLY A 341 7.27 2.66 24.01
N VAL A 342 7.43 2.33 22.72
CA VAL A 342 8.14 3.18 21.76
C VAL A 342 7.15 3.86 20.82
N ARG A 343 7.15 5.19 20.83
CA ARG A 343 6.39 6.00 19.87
C ARG A 343 7.17 6.11 18.57
N LEU A 344 6.64 5.50 17.50
CA LEU A 344 7.25 5.50 16.17
C LEU A 344 6.85 6.72 15.33
N GLU A 345 5.78 7.41 15.69
CA GLU A 345 5.33 8.64 15.00
C GLU A 345 6.45 9.69 14.98
N GLY A 346 6.73 10.24 13.80
CA GLY A 346 7.82 11.19 13.55
C GLY A 346 9.23 10.58 13.52
N LYS A 347 9.40 9.28 13.81
CA LYS A 347 10.71 8.60 13.87
C LYS A 347 10.89 7.51 12.82
N GLY A 348 9.86 6.68 12.63
CA GLY A 348 9.93 5.50 11.78
C GLY A 348 10.78 4.38 12.35
N VAL A 349 10.99 3.35 11.53
CA VAL A 349 11.83 2.19 11.81
C VAL A 349 13.06 2.23 10.90
N MET A 350 14.25 2.32 11.49
CA MET A 350 15.50 2.28 10.75
C MET A 350 15.79 0.84 10.26
N PRO A 351 16.25 0.65 9.01
CA PRO A 351 16.69 -0.65 8.52
C PRO A 351 17.95 -1.13 9.28
N ASP A 352 18.22 -2.44 9.20
CA ASP A 352 19.48 -3.03 9.67
C ASP A 352 20.59 -2.82 8.65
N VAL A 353 20.23 -2.75 7.36
CA VAL A 353 21.15 -2.43 6.26
C VAL A 353 20.55 -1.27 5.46
N TYR A 354 21.21 -0.13 5.56
CA TYR A 354 20.78 1.08 4.85
C TYR A 354 21.23 1.05 3.38
N ILE A 355 20.30 1.27 2.49
CA ILE A 355 20.50 1.39 1.04
C ILE A 355 20.10 2.81 0.63
N PRO A 356 21.05 3.69 0.23
CA PRO A 356 20.76 5.11 0.05
C PRO A 356 19.78 5.42 -1.07
N ASN A 357 19.84 4.67 -2.17
CA ASN A 357 19.00 4.86 -3.36
C ASN A 357 18.13 3.63 -3.62
N GLU A 358 16.88 3.87 -3.99
CA GLU A 358 15.92 2.81 -4.33
C GLU A 358 16.27 2.16 -5.68
N THR A 359 16.70 2.99 -6.63
CA THR A 359 17.10 2.56 -7.97
C THR A 359 18.43 3.17 -8.37
N ASP A 360 19.12 2.52 -9.29
CA ASP A 360 20.26 3.11 -10.00
C ASP A 360 19.81 4.06 -11.12
N GLY A 361 20.78 4.68 -11.83
CA GLY A 361 20.49 5.57 -12.95
C GLY A 361 19.71 4.93 -14.12
N ASN A 362 19.73 3.60 -14.21
CA ASN A 362 19.00 2.82 -15.22
C ASN A 362 17.61 2.37 -14.73
N GLY A 363 17.30 2.59 -13.44
CA GLY A 363 16.06 2.18 -12.81
C GLY A 363 16.04 0.74 -12.31
N ASN A 364 17.20 0.09 -12.13
CA ASN A 364 17.28 -1.21 -11.48
C ASN A 364 17.07 -1.07 -9.96
N ASP A 365 16.33 -1.99 -9.38
CA ASP A 365 16.00 -2.04 -7.93
C ASP A 365 17.23 -2.44 -7.11
N LEU A 366 17.83 -1.47 -6.43
CA LEU A 366 19.03 -1.67 -5.61
C LEU A 366 18.72 -2.39 -4.29
N ASP A 367 17.52 -2.21 -3.73
CA ASP A 367 17.10 -2.93 -2.53
C ASP A 367 16.97 -4.42 -2.81
N MET A 368 16.33 -4.76 -3.94
CA MET A 368 16.18 -6.16 -4.39
C MET A 368 17.54 -6.78 -4.68
N ALA A 369 18.44 -6.07 -5.36
CA ALA A 369 19.79 -6.56 -5.64
C ALA A 369 20.56 -6.84 -4.34
N ALA A 370 20.48 -5.94 -3.36
CA ALA A 370 21.11 -6.13 -2.04
C ALA A 370 20.47 -7.30 -1.26
N ALA A 371 19.16 -7.48 -1.34
CA ALA A 371 18.46 -8.59 -0.71
C ALA A 371 18.91 -9.94 -1.29
N LEU A 372 18.99 -10.06 -2.60
CA LEU A 372 19.46 -11.27 -3.27
C LEU A 372 20.92 -11.57 -2.93
N ASP A 373 21.81 -10.55 -2.92
CA ASP A 373 23.20 -10.72 -2.49
C ASP A 373 23.31 -11.21 -1.04
N ARG A 374 22.48 -10.70 -0.13
CA ARG A 374 22.42 -11.18 1.26
C ARG A 374 21.93 -12.61 1.36
N MET A 375 20.91 -12.99 0.59
CA MET A 375 20.39 -14.36 0.56
C MET A 375 21.46 -15.38 0.15
N LYS A 376 22.39 -15.04 -0.76
CA LYS A 376 23.52 -15.90 -1.15
C LYS A 376 24.43 -16.24 0.01
N ARG A 377 24.65 -15.30 0.93
CA ARG A 377 25.60 -15.39 2.05
C ARG A 377 25.04 -16.13 3.25
N ILE A 378 23.72 -16.24 3.37
CA ILE A 378 23.08 -16.96 4.46
C ILE A 378 23.29 -18.47 4.22
N ARG A 379 23.96 -19.15 5.15
CA ARG A 379 24.13 -20.60 5.09
C ARG A 379 22.79 -21.29 5.31
N VAL A 380 22.27 -21.95 4.29
CA VAL A 380 21.18 -22.91 4.48
C VAL A 380 21.81 -24.19 5.02
N TYR A 381 21.55 -24.53 6.27
CA TYR A 381 21.96 -25.80 6.82
C TYR A 381 21.20 -26.91 6.07
N LYS A 382 21.96 -27.76 5.35
CA LYS A 382 21.43 -29.06 4.84
C LYS A 382 21.17 -29.95 6.06
N GLY A 383 19.99 -29.91 6.60
CA GLY A 383 19.63 -30.58 7.85
C GLY A 383 18.55 -29.82 8.61
N ASP A 384 18.15 -28.68 8.08
CA ASP A 384 17.01 -27.91 8.54
C ASP A 384 15.75 -28.80 8.46
N PRO A 385 14.97 -29.00 9.54
CA PRO A 385 13.79 -29.88 9.55
C PRO A 385 12.74 -29.55 8.47
N GLY A 386 12.89 -28.42 7.76
CA GLY A 386 12.06 -28.05 6.62
C GLY A 386 12.45 -28.68 5.27
N VAL A 387 13.59 -29.35 5.14
CA VAL A 387 14.01 -30.02 3.88
C VAL A 387 13.84 -31.53 4.03
N ARG A 388 12.66 -32.04 3.75
CA ARG A 388 12.51 -33.49 3.52
C ARG A 388 13.23 -33.83 2.20
N THR A 389 14.40 -34.50 2.30
CA THR A 389 14.92 -35.29 1.19
C THR A 389 13.87 -36.37 0.93
N GLU A 390 13.39 -36.47 -0.31
CA GLU A 390 12.62 -37.66 -0.75
C GLU A 390 13.40 -38.90 -0.37
N SER A 391 12.92 -39.65 0.62
CA SER A 391 13.46 -40.96 0.92
C SER A 391 13.15 -41.85 -0.27
N THR A 392 14.17 -42.18 -1.05
CA THR A 392 14.12 -43.28 -2.02
C THR A 392 13.53 -44.50 -1.30
N PRO A 393 12.51 -45.15 -1.83
CA PRO A 393 12.01 -46.37 -1.23
C PRO A 393 13.11 -47.42 -1.24
N LYS A 394 13.54 -47.87 -0.05
CA LYS A 394 14.40 -49.06 0.04
C LYS A 394 13.59 -50.23 -0.51
N THR A 395 13.96 -50.69 -1.66
CA THR A 395 13.57 -52.00 -2.18
C THR A 395 14.16 -53.05 -1.24
N THR A 396 13.36 -53.57 -0.34
CA THR A 396 13.66 -54.82 0.36
C THR A 396 13.55 -55.95 -0.65
N SER A 397 14.69 -56.41 -1.14
CA SER A 397 14.77 -57.73 -1.78
C SER A 397 14.65 -58.79 -0.68
N GLU A 398 13.50 -59.38 -0.53
CA GLU A 398 13.38 -60.64 0.13
C GLU A 398 14.06 -61.71 -0.76
N LYS A 399 15.19 -62.21 -0.29
CA LYS A 399 15.72 -63.49 -0.77
C LYS A 399 15.10 -64.59 0.13
N GLY A 400 14.27 -65.42 -0.48
CA GLY A 400 13.82 -66.63 0.14
C GLY A 400 14.94 -67.67 0.27
N SER A 401 14.81 -68.45 1.27
CA SER A 401 15.21 -69.85 1.36
C SER A 401 14.32 -70.54 2.39
#